data_db36c9fc753e855628ae726e74bfea2f
#
_entry.id   db36c9fc753e855628ae726e74bfea2f
#
_cell.length_a   1.000
_cell.length_b   1.000
_cell.length_c   1.000
_cell.angle_alpha   90.00
_cell.angle_beta   90.00
_cell.angle_gamma   90.00
#
_symmetry.space_group_name_H-M   'P 1'
#
loop_
_entity.id
_entity.type
_entity.pdbx_description
1 polymer ?
#
loop_
_entity_poly.entity_id
_entity_poly.type
_entity_poly.pdbx_seq_one_letter_code
_entity_poly.pdbx_strand_id
1 'polypeptide(L)'
;RGLGDVYKRQVIKYIRYADDFILGVKGNKADCERIKRQLSDFISQTLKMELSEQKTLITHSNQYARFLGYDIRVRRDQKLKPHGNHVSRTLNGSVELCIPFADKIMPFLFGKSVIRQLRDGTIEPTARKYIFRCTDLEIVSTYNSELRGICNYYSIASNFNKLQYFEYLMEYSCLKTLAGKHESTSRKMMRKYRDGNGNWGVPYQTKAGIKRRSFARFMDCKNTDLWTDKIIDFAIAHVGSRTSFDDRLSARVCELCGKTNVPLEIHHVNKVKNLKGKQLWELAMIAKKRKTLAVCKDCHHKIHHP
;
A
#
# COMPACT_ATOMS: atom_id res chain seq x y z
N ARG A 1 22.56 44.39 -7.35
CA ARG A 1 22.72 43.60 -8.59
C ARG A 1 22.79 42.12 -8.20
N GLY A 2 21.85 41.26 -8.59
CA GLY A 2 22.01 39.82 -8.56
C GLY A 2 20.96 38.96 -7.85
N LEU A 3 19.84 39.48 -7.39
CA LEU A 3 18.76 38.68 -6.78
C LEU A 3 17.67 38.20 -7.76
N GLY A 4 17.76 38.56 -9.04
CA GLY A 4 16.73 38.25 -10.04
C GLY A 4 16.80 36.85 -10.67
N ASP A 5 17.96 36.18 -10.64
CA ASP A 5 18.16 34.90 -11.39
C ASP A 5 18.01 33.64 -10.59
N VAL A 6 17.87 33.71 -9.28
CA VAL A 6 17.75 32.53 -8.41
C VAL A 6 16.34 31.89 -8.51
N TYR A 7 15.34 32.64 -8.95
CA TYR A 7 13.94 32.14 -9.02
C TYR A 7 13.54 31.48 -10.34
N LYS A 8 14.41 31.46 -11.35
CA LYS A 8 14.13 30.84 -12.65
C LYS A 8 14.63 29.40 -12.80
N ARG A 9 15.12 28.78 -11.73
CA ARG A 9 15.47 27.36 -11.82
C ARG A 9 14.21 26.52 -11.94
N GLN A 10 14.00 25.93 -13.11
CA GLN A 10 13.01 24.87 -13.30
C GLN A 10 13.30 23.78 -12.27
N VAL A 11 12.34 23.55 -11.37
CA VAL A 11 12.46 22.45 -10.41
C VAL A 11 11.63 21.30 -10.94
N ILE A 12 12.31 20.23 -11.34
CA ILE A 12 11.67 18.96 -11.70
C ILE A 12 11.81 18.04 -10.50
N LYS A 13 10.68 17.48 -10.05
CA LYS A 13 10.67 16.40 -9.08
C LYS A 13 10.21 15.13 -9.76
N TYR A 14 10.97 14.08 -9.60
CA TYR A 14 10.75 12.78 -10.21
C TYR A 14 10.47 11.73 -9.13
N ILE A 15 9.40 10.97 -9.32
CA ILE A 15 9.04 9.83 -8.49
C ILE A 15 8.76 8.65 -9.43
N ARG A 16 9.37 7.51 -9.15
CA ARG A 16 9.22 6.29 -9.93
C ARG A 16 8.84 5.11 -9.04
N TYR A 17 8.00 4.26 -9.57
CA TYR A 17 7.69 2.95 -9.00
C TYR A 17 7.61 1.93 -10.14
N ALA A 18 8.56 1.01 -10.20
CA ALA A 18 8.73 0.07 -11.31
C ALA A 18 8.75 0.79 -12.67
N ASP A 19 7.77 0.54 -13.52
CA ASP A 19 7.64 1.14 -14.86
C ASP A 19 6.87 2.46 -14.84
N ASP A 20 6.10 2.71 -13.77
CA ASP A 20 5.31 3.92 -13.62
C ASP A 20 6.15 5.06 -13.03
N PHE A 21 5.96 6.28 -13.54
CA PHE A 21 6.59 7.47 -12.98
C PHE A 21 5.68 8.69 -13.03
N ILE A 22 5.95 9.65 -12.16
CA ILE A 22 5.32 10.97 -12.16
C ILE A 22 6.38 12.06 -12.08
N LEU A 23 6.21 13.10 -12.90
CA LEU A 23 7.08 14.27 -12.93
C LEU A 23 6.31 15.49 -12.45
N GLY A 24 6.75 16.11 -11.35
CA GLY A 24 6.28 17.42 -10.94
C GLY A 24 7.17 18.50 -11.57
N VAL A 25 6.60 19.30 -12.47
CA VAL A 25 7.34 20.37 -13.17
C VAL A 25 6.84 21.73 -12.69
N LYS A 26 7.75 22.57 -12.21
CA LYS A 26 7.50 24.00 -11.97
C LYS A 26 7.84 24.77 -13.25
N GLY A 27 6.85 24.97 -14.12
CA GLY A 27 7.02 25.63 -15.42
C GLY A 27 5.69 25.82 -16.13
N ASN A 28 5.72 26.30 -17.35
CA ASN A 28 4.56 26.44 -18.22
C ASN A 28 4.29 25.13 -19.00
N LYS A 29 3.20 25.10 -19.77
CA LYS A 29 2.81 23.93 -20.57
C LYS A 29 3.85 23.59 -21.64
N ALA A 30 4.46 24.60 -22.28
CA ALA A 30 5.48 24.39 -23.31
C ALA A 30 6.74 23.75 -22.73
N ASP A 31 7.12 24.07 -21.49
CA ASP A 31 8.22 23.40 -20.78
C ASP A 31 7.90 21.92 -20.54
N CYS A 32 6.68 21.61 -20.14
CA CYS A 32 6.25 20.22 -19.95
C CYS A 32 6.25 19.41 -21.25
N GLU A 33 5.81 20.02 -22.35
CA GLU A 33 5.82 19.40 -23.68
C GLU A 33 7.25 19.16 -24.19
N ARG A 34 8.16 20.09 -23.93
CA ARG A 34 9.59 19.93 -24.23
C ARG A 34 10.20 18.77 -23.45
N ILE A 35 9.93 18.71 -22.13
CA ILE A 35 10.44 17.65 -21.26
C ILE A 35 9.86 16.29 -21.71
N LYS A 36 8.57 16.22 -22.05
CA LYS A 36 7.94 14.98 -22.54
C LYS A 36 8.62 14.49 -23.82
N ARG A 37 8.92 15.37 -24.77
CA ARG A 37 9.65 15.02 -26.00
C ARG A 37 11.05 14.51 -25.69
N GLN A 38 11.84 15.24 -24.90
CA GLN A 38 13.20 14.83 -24.52
C GLN A 38 13.22 13.47 -23.82
N LEU A 39 12.21 13.19 -22.98
CA LEU A 39 12.07 11.92 -22.30
C LEU A 39 11.73 10.79 -23.30
N SER A 40 10.82 11.04 -24.25
CA SER A 40 10.47 10.10 -25.29
C SER A 40 11.68 9.74 -26.16
N ASP A 41 12.44 10.75 -26.59
CA ASP A 41 13.66 10.58 -27.38
C ASP A 41 14.71 9.76 -26.62
N PHE A 42 14.93 10.08 -25.33
CA PHE A 42 15.86 9.34 -24.50
C PHE A 42 15.46 7.87 -24.33
N ILE A 43 14.20 7.60 -24.04
CA ILE A 43 13.68 6.23 -23.86
C ILE A 43 13.82 5.43 -25.16
N SER A 44 13.48 6.04 -26.29
CA SER A 44 13.58 5.40 -27.60
C SER A 44 15.03 5.15 -28.03
N GLN A 45 15.89 6.17 -27.92
CA GLN A 45 17.27 6.07 -28.42
C GLN A 45 18.17 5.27 -27.50
N THR A 46 18.05 5.47 -26.17
CA THR A 46 18.97 4.90 -25.17
C THR A 46 18.49 3.56 -24.66
N LEU A 47 17.19 3.44 -24.32
CA LEU A 47 16.63 2.24 -23.72
C LEU A 47 15.98 1.30 -24.76
N LYS A 48 15.84 1.73 -26.03
CA LYS A 48 15.19 0.98 -27.09
C LYS A 48 13.74 0.55 -26.73
N MET A 49 13.05 1.42 -25.98
CA MET A 49 11.67 1.24 -25.53
C MET A 49 10.79 2.37 -26.05
N GLU A 50 9.49 2.17 -26.03
CA GLU A 50 8.52 3.19 -26.43
C GLU A 50 7.76 3.73 -25.24
N LEU A 51 7.59 5.06 -25.20
CA LEU A 51 6.76 5.73 -24.22
C LEU A 51 5.31 5.70 -24.69
N SER A 52 4.41 5.13 -23.89
CA SER A 52 2.98 5.11 -24.24
C SER A 52 2.41 6.54 -24.24
N GLU A 53 2.11 7.09 -25.40
CA GLU A 53 1.54 8.44 -25.55
C GLU A 53 0.17 8.56 -24.87
N GLN A 54 -0.65 7.52 -24.95
CA GLN A 54 -2.00 7.48 -24.36
C GLN A 54 -1.96 7.53 -22.81
N LYS A 55 -0.90 6.99 -22.20
CA LYS A 55 -0.74 6.97 -20.73
C LYS A 55 0.10 8.14 -20.21
N THR A 56 0.94 8.74 -21.04
CA THR A 56 1.83 9.84 -20.65
C THR A 56 1.16 11.18 -20.90
N LEU A 57 0.41 11.63 -19.91
CA LEU A 57 -0.41 12.84 -19.98
C LEU A 57 0.28 14.01 -19.29
N ILE A 58 0.09 15.22 -19.82
CA ILE A 58 0.45 16.49 -19.16
C ILE A 58 -0.81 17.00 -18.48
N THR A 59 -0.82 17.01 -17.15
CA THR A 59 -1.97 17.41 -16.33
C THR A 59 -1.60 18.64 -15.52
N HIS A 60 -2.48 19.65 -15.53
CA HIS A 60 -2.29 20.83 -14.69
C HIS A 60 -2.40 20.45 -13.21
N SER A 61 -1.54 21.03 -12.35
CA SER A 61 -1.38 20.62 -10.95
C SER A 61 -2.65 20.70 -10.08
N ASN A 62 -3.66 21.48 -10.47
CA ASN A 62 -4.95 21.53 -9.76
C ASN A 62 -5.98 20.48 -10.25
N GLN A 63 -5.67 19.79 -11.33
CA GLN A 63 -6.45 18.66 -11.85
C GLN A 63 -5.89 17.35 -11.34
N TYR A 64 -6.70 16.29 -11.41
CA TYR A 64 -6.27 14.97 -10.96
C TYR A 64 -5.40 14.27 -12.00
N ALA A 65 -4.17 13.92 -11.59
CA ALA A 65 -3.31 12.99 -12.32
C ALA A 65 -3.39 11.62 -11.66
N ARG A 66 -3.58 10.56 -12.46
CA ARG A 66 -3.64 9.19 -11.96
C ARG A 66 -2.23 8.61 -11.82
N PHE A 67 -1.87 8.16 -10.61
CA PHE A 67 -0.61 7.47 -10.34
C PHE A 67 -0.79 6.43 -9.23
N LEU A 68 -0.33 5.21 -9.47
CA LEU A 68 -0.45 4.09 -8.52
C LEU A 68 -1.86 3.95 -7.92
N GLY A 69 -2.89 4.05 -8.73
CA GLY A 69 -4.28 3.90 -8.27
C GLY A 69 -4.83 5.05 -7.46
N TYR A 70 -4.06 6.11 -7.23
CA TYR A 70 -4.52 7.35 -6.60
C TYR A 70 -4.76 8.44 -7.64
N ASP A 71 -5.68 9.35 -7.34
CA ASP A 71 -5.82 10.64 -7.99
C ASP A 71 -4.99 11.67 -7.22
N ILE A 72 -3.98 12.24 -7.87
CA ILE A 72 -3.02 13.18 -7.26
C ILE A 72 -3.28 14.58 -7.80
N ARG A 73 -3.35 15.56 -6.92
CA ARG A 73 -3.39 16.98 -7.29
C ARG A 73 -2.70 17.84 -6.24
N VAL A 74 -2.40 19.08 -6.62
CA VAL A 74 -2.00 20.12 -5.65
C VAL A 74 -3.23 20.91 -5.24
N ARG A 75 -3.51 20.94 -3.94
CA ARG A 75 -4.66 21.69 -3.41
C ARG A 75 -4.51 23.19 -3.68
N ARG A 76 -5.54 23.75 -4.28
CA ARG A 76 -5.73 25.20 -4.47
C ARG A 76 -7.17 25.55 -4.15
N ASP A 77 -7.51 25.58 -2.88
CA ASP A 77 -8.84 25.93 -2.40
C ASP A 77 -8.76 27.26 -1.63
N GLN A 78 -9.50 28.25 -2.08
CA GLN A 78 -9.57 29.55 -1.40
C GLN A 78 -10.67 29.60 -0.34
N LYS A 79 -11.42 28.50 -0.15
CA LYS A 79 -12.52 28.48 0.81
C LYS A 79 -12.00 28.56 2.24
N LEU A 80 -12.65 29.41 3.00
CA LEU A 80 -12.46 29.48 4.44
C LEU A 80 -13.21 28.32 5.10
N LYS A 81 -12.58 27.65 6.03
CA LYS A 81 -13.19 26.56 6.81
C LYS A 81 -13.42 27.02 8.24
N PRO A 82 -14.64 26.91 8.77
CA PRO A 82 -14.89 27.12 10.18
C PRO A 82 -14.22 26.01 10.99
N HIS A 83 -13.53 26.38 12.05
CA HIS A 83 -12.88 25.48 13.00
C HIS A 83 -13.19 25.98 14.41
N GLY A 84 -14.29 25.50 14.99
CA GLY A 84 -14.85 26.05 16.23
C GLY A 84 -15.20 27.53 16.06
N ASN A 85 -14.68 28.39 16.95
CA ASN A 85 -14.90 29.84 16.91
C ASN A 85 -13.96 30.59 15.95
N HIS A 86 -13.08 29.88 15.24
CA HIS A 86 -12.11 30.49 14.35
C HIS A 86 -12.38 30.07 12.90
N VAL A 87 -12.05 30.95 11.96
CA VAL A 87 -12.09 30.66 10.52
C VAL A 87 -10.67 30.52 10.04
N SER A 88 -10.32 29.33 9.51
CA SER A 88 -9.00 29.04 8.98
C SER A 88 -9.00 28.97 7.46
N ARG A 89 -7.89 29.40 6.85
CA ARG A 89 -7.65 29.18 5.42
C ARG A 89 -7.28 27.72 5.18
N THR A 90 -7.75 27.17 4.07
CA THR A 90 -7.28 25.85 3.61
C THR A 90 -5.79 25.92 3.26
N LEU A 91 -5.03 24.93 3.70
CA LEU A 91 -3.61 24.82 3.36
C LEU A 91 -3.45 24.59 1.86
N ASN A 92 -3.01 25.63 1.14
CA ASN A 92 -2.75 25.56 -0.30
C ASN A 92 -1.33 25.12 -0.58
N GLY A 93 -1.11 24.52 -1.76
CA GLY A 93 0.20 24.03 -2.19
C GLY A 93 0.55 22.63 -1.68
N SER A 94 -0.27 22.03 -0.83
CA SER A 94 -0.10 20.64 -0.40
C SER A 94 -0.55 19.66 -1.47
N VAL A 95 0.18 18.55 -1.60
CA VAL A 95 -0.21 17.44 -2.48
C VAL A 95 -1.32 16.65 -1.81
N GLU A 96 -2.41 16.40 -2.53
CA GLU A 96 -3.50 15.53 -2.11
C GLU A 96 -3.46 14.22 -2.87
N LEU A 97 -3.56 13.13 -2.13
CA LEU A 97 -3.79 11.78 -2.65
C LEU A 97 -5.27 11.46 -2.43
N CYS A 98 -6.01 11.25 -3.49
CA CYS A 98 -7.45 10.97 -3.41
C CYS A 98 -7.79 9.57 -3.93
N ILE A 99 -8.82 8.98 -3.36
CA ILE A 99 -9.39 7.72 -3.83
C ILE A 99 -10.22 8.01 -5.09
N PRO A 100 -9.94 7.39 -6.22
CA PRO A 100 -10.78 7.46 -7.42
C PRO A 100 -12.00 6.54 -7.25
N PHE A 101 -12.95 6.98 -6.44
CA PHE A 101 -14.04 6.13 -5.97
C PHE A 101 -14.89 5.59 -7.14
N ALA A 102 -15.25 6.44 -8.09
CA ALA A 102 -16.03 6.03 -9.26
C ALA A 102 -15.32 5.02 -10.15
N ASP A 103 -14.01 5.21 -10.37
CA ASP A 103 -13.24 4.42 -11.35
C ASP A 103 -12.62 3.14 -10.75
N LYS A 104 -12.48 3.06 -9.42
CA LYS A 104 -11.83 1.91 -8.77
C LYS A 104 -12.74 1.19 -7.79
N ILE A 105 -13.43 1.92 -6.91
CA ILE A 105 -14.25 1.31 -5.87
C ILE A 105 -15.56 0.79 -6.43
N MET A 106 -16.25 1.59 -7.25
CA MET A 106 -17.51 1.17 -7.85
C MET A 106 -17.38 -0.06 -8.76
N PRO A 107 -16.44 -0.13 -9.71
CA PRO A 107 -16.23 -1.32 -10.51
C PRO A 107 -15.84 -2.55 -9.68
N PHE A 108 -15.06 -2.38 -8.61
CA PHE A 108 -14.75 -3.45 -7.67
C PHE A 108 -16.03 -4.03 -7.03
N LEU A 109 -16.91 -3.16 -6.52
CA LEU A 109 -18.16 -3.55 -5.88
C LEU A 109 -19.10 -4.30 -6.85
N PHE A 110 -19.22 -3.82 -8.10
CA PHE A 110 -19.99 -4.50 -9.14
C PHE A 110 -19.36 -5.84 -9.52
N GLY A 111 -18.07 -5.87 -9.79
CA GLY A 111 -17.34 -7.08 -10.17
C GLY A 111 -17.38 -8.18 -9.11
N LYS A 112 -17.45 -7.79 -7.83
CA LYS A 112 -17.60 -8.71 -6.69
C LYS A 112 -19.06 -9.03 -6.35
N SER A 113 -20.03 -8.54 -7.11
CA SER A 113 -21.47 -8.71 -6.84
C SER A 113 -21.88 -8.25 -5.44
N VAL A 114 -21.22 -7.21 -4.92
CA VAL A 114 -21.58 -6.57 -3.65
C VAL A 114 -22.80 -5.69 -3.83
N ILE A 115 -22.90 -5.04 -4.98
CA ILE A 115 -23.94 -4.10 -5.33
C ILE A 115 -24.56 -4.44 -6.69
N ARG A 116 -25.76 -3.94 -6.89
CA ARG A 116 -26.41 -3.86 -8.19
C ARG A 116 -26.98 -2.46 -8.41
N GLN A 117 -27.16 -2.10 -9.67
CA GLN A 117 -27.89 -0.90 -10.06
C GLN A 117 -29.33 -1.28 -10.42
N LEU A 118 -30.28 -0.57 -9.87
CA LEU A 118 -31.69 -0.69 -10.18
C LEU A 118 -32.02 0.10 -11.46
N ARG A 119 -33.24 -0.09 -11.99
CA ARG A 119 -33.70 0.59 -13.21
C ARG A 119 -33.76 2.13 -13.09
N ASP A 120 -33.97 2.62 -11.91
CA ASP A 120 -33.98 4.05 -11.57
C ASP A 120 -32.57 4.65 -11.37
N GLY A 121 -31.51 3.84 -11.58
CA GLY A 121 -30.14 4.24 -11.36
C GLY A 121 -29.65 4.09 -9.91
N THR A 122 -30.53 3.77 -8.96
CA THR A 122 -30.18 3.58 -7.54
C THR A 122 -29.25 2.38 -7.36
N ILE A 123 -28.25 2.53 -6.48
CA ILE A 123 -27.31 1.46 -6.12
C ILE A 123 -27.75 0.83 -4.81
N GLU A 124 -27.91 -0.48 -4.82
CA GLU A 124 -28.23 -1.22 -3.60
C GLU A 124 -27.27 -2.39 -3.35
N PRO A 125 -26.97 -2.72 -2.09
CA PRO A 125 -26.23 -3.94 -1.73
C PRO A 125 -27.01 -5.19 -2.10
N THR A 126 -26.31 -6.25 -2.54
CA THR A 126 -26.89 -7.55 -2.90
C THR A 126 -26.25 -8.69 -2.13
N ALA A 127 -26.93 -9.85 -2.07
CA ALA A 127 -26.35 -11.07 -1.53
C ALA A 127 -25.43 -11.73 -2.56
N ARG A 128 -24.24 -12.16 -2.14
CA ARG A 128 -23.31 -12.95 -2.94
C ARG A 128 -23.72 -14.43 -2.92
N LYS A 129 -24.59 -14.83 -3.83
CA LYS A 129 -25.15 -16.20 -3.86
C LYS A 129 -24.09 -17.29 -4.04
N TYR A 130 -22.99 -17.00 -4.74
CA TYR A 130 -21.93 -17.99 -5.00
C TYR A 130 -21.14 -18.42 -3.74
N ILE A 131 -21.23 -17.68 -2.62
CA ILE A 131 -20.60 -18.07 -1.35
C ILE A 131 -21.59 -18.58 -0.31
N PHE A 132 -22.85 -18.85 -0.66
CA PHE A 132 -23.86 -19.40 0.28
C PHE A 132 -23.44 -20.76 0.86
N ARG A 133 -22.66 -21.54 0.12
CA ARG A 133 -22.15 -22.84 0.58
C ARG A 133 -21.00 -22.75 1.59
N CYS A 134 -20.36 -21.57 1.69
CA CYS A 134 -19.31 -21.33 2.67
C CYS A 134 -19.87 -21.24 4.09
N THR A 135 -19.06 -21.50 5.10
CA THR A 135 -19.43 -21.26 6.50
C THR A 135 -19.63 -19.76 6.78
N ASP A 136 -20.38 -19.41 7.81
CA ASP A 136 -20.59 -18.00 8.18
C ASP A 136 -19.26 -17.30 8.50
N LEU A 137 -18.32 -18.03 9.09
CA LEU A 137 -16.95 -17.55 9.35
C LEU A 137 -16.20 -17.21 8.06
N GLU A 138 -16.27 -18.07 7.05
CA GLU A 138 -15.63 -17.86 5.76
C GLU A 138 -16.26 -16.68 5.01
N ILE A 139 -17.59 -16.57 5.05
CA ILE A 139 -18.31 -15.43 4.46
C ILE A 139 -17.80 -14.12 5.07
N VAL A 140 -17.87 -13.96 6.41
CA VAL A 140 -17.42 -12.75 7.09
C VAL A 140 -15.93 -12.50 6.86
N SER A 141 -15.10 -13.55 6.86
CA SER A 141 -13.66 -13.43 6.62
C SER A 141 -13.34 -12.94 5.22
N THR A 142 -14.08 -13.38 4.21
CA THR A 142 -13.95 -12.92 2.82
C THR A 142 -14.24 -11.43 2.69
N TYR A 143 -15.39 -10.99 3.24
CA TYR A 143 -15.74 -9.57 3.24
C TYR A 143 -14.72 -8.72 4.00
N ASN A 144 -14.27 -9.18 5.16
CA ASN A 144 -13.25 -8.49 5.96
C ASN A 144 -11.92 -8.36 5.23
N SER A 145 -11.50 -9.41 4.55
CA SER A 145 -10.23 -9.39 3.78
C SER A 145 -10.28 -8.37 2.64
N GLU A 146 -11.37 -8.36 1.89
CA GLU A 146 -11.58 -7.41 0.78
C GLU A 146 -11.71 -5.97 1.30
N LEU A 147 -12.47 -5.75 2.38
CA LEU A 147 -12.63 -4.43 2.98
C LEU A 147 -11.30 -3.89 3.48
N ARG A 148 -10.57 -4.69 4.27
CA ARG A 148 -9.25 -4.29 4.78
C ARG A 148 -8.23 -4.07 3.68
N GLY A 149 -8.25 -4.88 2.62
CA GLY A 149 -7.36 -4.71 1.48
C GLY A 149 -7.51 -3.32 0.84
N ILE A 150 -8.73 -2.91 0.55
CA ILE A 150 -9.04 -1.58 0.00
C ILE A 150 -8.72 -0.46 1.02
N CYS A 151 -9.15 -0.62 2.27
CA CYS A 151 -8.94 0.41 3.29
C CYS A 151 -7.45 0.60 3.62
N ASN A 152 -6.67 -0.47 3.73
CA ASN A 152 -5.22 -0.37 3.95
C ASN A 152 -4.51 0.26 2.77
N TYR A 153 -4.89 -0.10 1.54
CA TYR A 153 -4.30 0.49 0.34
C TYR A 153 -4.52 2.00 0.30
N TYR A 154 -5.73 2.47 0.62
CA TYR A 154 -6.09 3.87 0.61
C TYR A 154 -5.96 4.57 1.97
N SER A 155 -5.26 3.99 2.93
CA SER A 155 -5.15 4.50 4.31
C SER A 155 -4.59 5.91 4.42
N ILE A 156 -3.77 6.33 3.46
CA ILE A 156 -3.15 7.67 3.39
C ILE A 156 -3.95 8.68 2.55
N ALA A 157 -5.09 8.29 2.01
CA ALA A 157 -5.88 9.18 1.16
C ALA A 157 -6.48 10.34 1.94
N SER A 158 -6.40 11.54 1.39
CA SER A 158 -6.99 12.76 1.98
C SER A 158 -8.51 12.67 2.12
N ASN A 159 -9.16 11.90 1.24
CA ASN A 159 -10.60 11.67 1.25
C ASN A 159 -10.97 10.27 1.80
N PHE A 160 -10.16 9.72 2.70
CA PHE A 160 -10.34 8.39 3.31
C PHE A 160 -11.75 8.16 3.85
N ASN A 161 -12.39 9.19 4.39
CA ASN A 161 -13.76 9.11 4.92
C ASN A 161 -14.80 8.65 3.88
N LYS A 162 -14.52 8.76 2.57
CA LYS A 162 -15.39 8.17 1.54
C LYS A 162 -15.52 6.67 1.63
N LEU A 163 -14.57 5.99 2.29
CA LEU A 163 -14.62 4.54 2.54
C LEU A 163 -15.68 4.15 3.57
N GLN A 164 -16.26 5.08 4.31
CA GLN A 164 -17.44 4.81 5.14
C GLN A 164 -18.61 4.29 4.30
N TYR A 165 -18.83 4.87 3.12
CA TYR A 165 -19.88 4.38 2.21
C TYR A 165 -19.52 3.01 1.61
N PHE A 166 -18.25 2.77 1.32
CA PHE A 166 -17.77 1.46 0.90
C PHE A 166 -18.02 0.40 1.98
N GLU A 167 -17.65 0.70 3.25
CA GLU A 167 -17.94 -0.19 4.40
C GLU A 167 -19.43 -0.50 4.51
N TYR A 168 -20.28 0.52 4.44
CA TYR A 168 -21.75 0.36 4.49
C TYR A 168 -22.23 -0.64 3.42
N LEU A 169 -21.80 -0.50 2.16
CA LEU A 169 -22.19 -1.38 1.08
C LEU A 169 -21.69 -2.82 1.31
N MET A 170 -20.46 -2.99 1.78
CA MET A 170 -19.88 -4.29 2.12
C MET A 170 -20.61 -4.95 3.28
N GLU A 171 -20.90 -4.20 4.33
CA GLU A 171 -21.60 -4.69 5.52
C GLU A 171 -23.02 -5.19 5.18
N TYR A 172 -23.80 -4.36 4.48
CA TYR A 172 -25.16 -4.77 4.11
C TYR A 172 -25.18 -5.90 3.10
N SER A 173 -24.25 -5.97 2.18
CA SER A 173 -24.10 -7.13 1.28
C SER A 173 -23.76 -8.40 2.05
N CYS A 174 -22.86 -8.33 3.04
CA CYS A 174 -22.52 -9.45 3.92
C CYS A 174 -23.75 -9.93 4.69
N LEU A 175 -24.50 -9.02 5.31
CA LEU A 175 -25.74 -9.34 6.03
C LEU A 175 -26.81 -9.94 5.12
N LYS A 176 -26.99 -9.44 3.89
CA LYS A 176 -27.88 -10.01 2.89
C LYS A 176 -27.42 -11.40 2.45
N THR A 177 -26.11 -11.64 2.37
CA THR A 177 -25.53 -12.96 2.05
C THR A 177 -25.82 -13.97 3.16
N LEU A 178 -25.59 -13.60 4.41
CA LEU A 178 -25.94 -14.44 5.57
C LEU A 178 -27.45 -14.67 5.67
N ALA A 179 -28.25 -13.64 5.44
CA ALA A 179 -29.68 -13.71 5.42
C ALA A 179 -30.21 -14.68 4.35
N GLY A 180 -29.67 -14.59 3.13
CA GLY A 180 -30.06 -15.51 2.06
C GLY A 180 -29.64 -16.95 2.33
N LYS A 181 -28.47 -17.18 2.93
CA LYS A 181 -28.03 -18.53 3.35
C LYS A 181 -28.91 -19.14 4.41
N HIS A 182 -29.37 -18.36 5.39
CA HIS A 182 -30.15 -18.81 6.53
C HIS A 182 -31.66 -18.60 6.35
N GLU A 183 -32.15 -18.33 5.16
CA GLU A 183 -33.55 -18.07 4.83
C GLU A 183 -34.19 -17.07 5.79
N SER A 184 -33.49 -15.96 6.06
CA SER A 184 -33.83 -14.98 7.09
C SER A 184 -33.77 -13.57 6.54
N THR A 185 -33.81 -12.56 7.40
CA THR A 185 -33.66 -11.15 7.04
C THR A 185 -32.34 -10.57 7.57
N SER A 186 -31.77 -9.58 6.89
CA SER A 186 -30.55 -8.90 7.33
C SER A 186 -30.68 -8.34 8.75
N ARG A 187 -31.87 -7.85 9.14
CA ARG A 187 -32.15 -7.34 10.49
C ARG A 187 -32.07 -8.45 11.54
N LYS A 188 -32.59 -9.65 11.24
CA LYS A 188 -32.49 -10.82 12.15
C LYS A 188 -31.06 -11.30 12.26
N MET A 189 -30.29 -11.32 11.16
CA MET A 189 -28.87 -11.67 11.17
C MET A 189 -28.04 -10.66 11.99
N MET A 190 -28.27 -9.37 11.82
CA MET A 190 -27.64 -8.33 12.63
C MET A 190 -27.92 -8.56 14.13
N ARG A 191 -29.17 -8.81 14.53
CA ARG A 191 -29.49 -9.09 15.95
C ARG A 191 -28.81 -10.35 16.47
N LYS A 192 -28.83 -11.44 15.69
CA LYS A 192 -28.23 -12.73 16.07
C LYS A 192 -26.74 -12.60 16.35
N TYR A 193 -26.03 -11.77 15.55
CA TYR A 193 -24.59 -11.65 15.61
C TYR A 193 -24.08 -10.36 16.29
N ARG A 194 -24.97 -9.52 16.81
CA ARG A 194 -24.59 -8.30 17.54
C ARG A 194 -23.89 -8.65 18.85
N ASP A 195 -22.91 -7.87 19.23
CA ASP A 195 -22.29 -7.90 20.56
C ASP A 195 -22.84 -6.78 21.46
N GLY A 196 -22.47 -6.80 22.73
CA GLY A 196 -22.88 -5.79 23.70
C GLY A 196 -22.33 -4.38 23.41
N ASN A 197 -21.31 -4.26 22.55
CA ASN A 197 -20.63 -2.99 22.21
C ASN A 197 -21.14 -2.37 20.90
N GLY A 198 -22.24 -2.91 20.34
CA GLY A 198 -22.81 -2.39 19.10
C GLY A 198 -22.17 -2.89 17.82
N ASN A 199 -21.07 -3.64 17.90
CA ASN A 199 -20.48 -4.35 16.78
C ASN A 199 -21.18 -5.68 16.55
N TRP A 200 -20.94 -6.31 15.41
CA TRP A 200 -21.44 -7.65 15.15
C TRP A 200 -20.34 -8.56 14.58
N GLY A 201 -20.49 -9.85 14.77
CA GLY A 201 -19.53 -10.82 14.31
C GLY A 201 -20.00 -12.25 14.55
N VAL A 202 -19.44 -13.19 13.81
CA VAL A 202 -19.81 -14.61 13.84
C VAL A 202 -18.95 -15.36 14.85
N PRO A 203 -19.56 -16.17 15.77
CA PRO A 203 -18.81 -17.04 16.67
C PRO A 203 -18.21 -18.21 15.87
N TYR A 204 -17.06 -18.68 16.30
CA TYR A 204 -16.40 -19.88 15.76
C TYR A 204 -15.64 -20.62 16.86
N GLN A 205 -15.55 -21.93 16.72
CA GLN A 205 -14.87 -22.79 17.68
C GLN A 205 -13.37 -22.82 17.37
N THR A 206 -12.55 -22.73 18.41
CA THR A 206 -11.12 -22.96 18.38
C THR A 206 -10.70 -23.93 19.48
N LYS A 207 -9.46 -24.44 19.43
CA LYS A 207 -8.92 -25.29 20.50
C LYS A 207 -8.89 -24.60 21.87
N ALA A 208 -8.83 -23.27 21.88
CA ALA A 208 -8.84 -22.44 23.11
C ALA A 208 -10.26 -21.94 23.49
N GLY A 209 -11.33 -22.51 22.88
CA GLY A 209 -12.71 -22.12 23.13
C GLY A 209 -13.37 -21.33 22.00
N ILE A 210 -14.51 -20.76 22.26
CA ILE A 210 -15.31 -19.98 21.30
C ILE A 210 -14.70 -18.61 21.14
N LYS A 211 -14.33 -18.26 19.89
CA LYS A 211 -13.90 -16.91 19.49
C LYS A 211 -14.94 -16.27 18.58
N ARG A 212 -14.83 -14.96 18.36
CA ARG A 212 -15.72 -14.21 17.49
C ARG A 212 -14.95 -13.52 16.39
N ARG A 213 -15.42 -13.63 15.14
CA ARG A 213 -14.94 -12.88 13.99
C ARG A 213 -15.83 -11.67 13.77
N SER A 214 -15.43 -10.52 14.28
CA SER A 214 -16.14 -9.26 14.08
C SER A 214 -16.04 -8.78 12.62
N PHE A 215 -17.06 -8.09 12.14
CA PHE A 215 -17.00 -7.39 10.87
C PHE A 215 -16.01 -6.23 10.99
N ALA A 216 -15.15 -6.08 9.99
CA ALA A 216 -14.08 -5.07 10.00
C ALA A 216 -14.64 -3.66 9.81
N ARG A 217 -13.98 -2.67 10.41
CA ARG A 217 -14.30 -1.26 10.25
C ARG A 217 -13.22 -0.55 9.42
N PHE A 218 -13.64 0.39 8.54
CA PHE A 218 -12.69 1.14 7.72
C PHE A 218 -11.74 1.99 8.58
N MET A 219 -12.23 2.51 9.70
CA MET A 219 -11.43 3.33 10.62
C MET A 219 -10.26 2.56 11.25
N ASP A 220 -10.39 1.23 11.42
CA ASP A 220 -9.30 0.39 11.95
C ASP A 220 -8.09 0.33 11.00
N CYS A 221 -8.29 0.71 9.74
CA CYS A 221 -7.27 0.71 8.70
C CYS A 221 -6.65 2.09 8.46
N LYS A 222 -7.16 3.16 9.11
CA LYS A 222 -6.64 4.51 8.93
C LYS A 222 -5.26 4.61 9.54
N ASN A 223 -4.26 4.81 8.69
CA ASN A 223 -2.90 5.03 9.15
C ASN A 223 -2.64 6.53 9.32
N THR A 224 -2.50 6.98 10.56
CA THR A 224 -2.23 8.38 10.91
C THR A 224 -0.74 8.72 10.89
N ASP A 225 0.13 7.71 10.99
CA ASP A 225 1.57 7.90 11.16
C ASP A 225 2.33 8.13 9.86
N LEU A 226 1.67 7.90 8.70
CA LEU A 226 2.28 8.02 7.38
C LEU A 226 2.54 9.48 6.91
N TRP A 227 2.09 10.48 7.67
CA TRP A 227 2.25 11.90 7.32
C TRP A 227 3.38 12.61 8.07
N THR A 228 4.14 11.90 8.89
CA THR A 228 5.30 12.45 9.58
C THR A 228 6.54 12.27 8.70
N ASP A 229 7.42 13.27 8.67
CA ASP A 229 8.72 13.24 7.98
C ASP A 229 9.58 12.02 8.35
N LYS A 230 9.25 11.38 9.48
CA LYS A 230 9.85 10.11 9.95
C LYS A 230 9.76 8.95 8.96
N ILE A 231 8.84 8.96 7.97
CA ILE A 231 8.73 7.87 6.98
C ILE A 231 9.83 7.94 5.95
N ILE A 232 10.21 9.14 5.52
CA ILE A 232 11.33 9.31 4.59
C ILE A 232 12.62 8.88 5.30
N ASP A 233 12.81 9.30 6.55
CA ASP A 233 13.95 8.90 7.37
C ASP A 233 13.92 7.40 7.69
N PHE A 234 12.75 6.82 7.96
CA PHE A 234 12.60 5.39 8.22
C PHE A 234 12.84 4.54 6.96
N ALA A 235 12.36 4.97 5.80
CA ALA A 235 12.65 4.31 4.53
C ALA A 235 14.14 4.40 4.17
N ILE A 236 14.76 5.58 4.34
CA ILE A 236 16.19 5.82 4.10
C ILE A 236 17.03 5.08 5.15
N ALA A 237 16.66 5.14 6.44
CA ALA A 237 17.37 4.45 7.51
C ALA A 237 17.27 2.92 7.35
N HIS A 238 16.15 2.37 6.86
CA HIS A 238 16.01 0.94 6.60
C HIS A 238 16.75 0.49 5.33
N VAL A 239 16.84 1.32 4.32
CA VAL A 239 17.68 1.09 3.14
C VAL A 239 19.15 1.17 3.53
N GLY A 240 19.53 2.08 4.42
CA GLY A 240 20.89 2.18 4.95
C GLY A 240 21.27 1.11 6.00
N SER A 241 20.30 0.45 6.67
CA SER A 241 20.55 -0.52 7.74
C SER A 241 20.58 -1.99 7.27
N ARG A 242 20.11 -2.28 6.08
CA ARG A 242 20.24 -3.60 5.42
C ARG A 242 21.19 -3.47 4.26
N THR A 243 22.46 -3.79 4.49
CA THR A 243 23.37 -4.12 3.38
C THR A 243 22.65 -5.11 2.47
N SER A 244 22.40 -4.72 1.22
CA SER A 244 21.79 -5.62 0.25
C SER A 244 22.68 -6.84 0.09
N PHE A 245 22.13 -7.92 -0.40
CA PHE A 245 22.90 -9.13 -0.70
C PHE A 245 24.05 -8.81 -1.69
N ASP A 246 23.77 -7.96 -2.66
CA ASP A 246 24.72 -7.53 -3.68
C ASP A 246 25.84 -6.65 -3.09
N ASP A 247 25.53 -5.76 -2.15
CA ASP A 247 26.52 -4.93 -1.45
C ASP A 247 27.51 -5.80 -0.65
N ARG A 248 27.02 -6.86 -0.02
CA ARG A 248 27.84 -7.79 0.76
C ARG A 248 28.79 -8.62 -0.10
N LEU A 249 28.34 -9.05 -1.28
CA LEU A 249 29.17 -9.73 -2.26
C LEU A 249 30.18 -8.78 -2.89
N SER A 250 29.74 -7.58 -3.23
CA SER A 250 30.57 -6.53 -3.85
C SER A 250 31.68 -6.02 -2.90
N ALA A 251 31.43 -6.02 -1.60
CA ALA A 251 32.41 -5.65 -0.58
C ALA A 251 33.62 -6.60 -0.53
N ARG A 252 33.52 -7.83 -1.07
CA ARG A 252 34.56 -8.86 -1.08
C ARG A 252 35.23 -9.10 0.28
N VAL A 253 34.45 -8.96 1.37
CA VAL A 253 34.91 -9.18 2.75
C VAL A 253 34.23 -10.41 3.31
N CYS A 254 35.02 -11.40 3.78
CA CYS A 254 34.47 -12.58 4.44
C CYS A 254 33.82 -12.19 5.77
N GLU A 255 32.53 -12.45 5.94
CA GLU A 255 31.78 -12.09 7.16
C GLU A 255 32.15 -12.93 8.40
N LEU A 256 32.95 -13.98 8.23
CA LEU A 256 33.37 -14.85 9.33
C LEU A 256 34.83 -14.60 9.75
N CYS A 257 35.79 -14.53 8.83
CA CYS A 257 37.20 -14.33 9.15
C CYS A 257 37.74 -12.96 8.82
N GLY A 258 36.93 -12.06 8.21
CA GLY A 258 37.33 -10.70 7.88
C GLY A 258 38.32 -10.54 6.71
N LYS A 259 38.76 -11.64 6.05
CA LYS A 259 39.61 -11.53 4.86
C LYS A 259 38.97 -10.65 3.79
N THR A 260 39.74 -9.71 3.24
CA THR A 260 39.31 -8.78 2.19
C THR A 260 39.78 -9.25 0.82
N ASN A 261 39.11 -8.77 -0.23
CA ASN A 261 39.45 -9.04 -1.63
C ASN A 261 39.45 -10.53 -2.03
N VAL A 262 38.64 -11.34 -1.36
CA VAL A 262 38.50 -12.76 -1.65
C VAL A 262 37.19 -13.07 -2.36
N PRO A 263 37.13 -14.07 -3.25
CA PRO A 263 35.86 -14.55 -3.77
C PRO A 263 35.03 -15.10 -2.64
N LEU A 264 33.74 -14.74 -2.63
CA LEU A 264 32.81 -15.11 -1.58
C LEU A 264 31.79 -16.13 -2.08
N GLU A 265 31.47 -17.06 -1.21
CA GLU A 265 30.39 -18.03 -1.36
C GLU A 265 29.31 -17.74 -0.32
N ILE A 266 28.09 -18.11 -0.62
CA ILE A 266 26.97 -17.88 0.28
C ILE A 266 26.61 -19.16 1.02
N HIS A 267 26.83 -19.14 2.32
CA HIS A 267 26.26 -20.13 3.22
C HIS A 267 24.86 -19.71 3.66
N HIS A 268 23.88 -20.62 3.60
CA HIS A 268 22.52 -20.32 4.04
C HIS A 268 21.92 -21.43 4.90
N VAL A 269 20.96 -21.05 5.76
CA VAL A 269 20.19 -21.95 6.61
C VAL A 269 18.69 -21.76 6.41
N ASN A 270 17.92 -22.83 6.55
CA ASN A 270 16.47 -22.78 6.41
C ASN A 270 15.80 -21.91 7.49
N LYS A 271 16.23 -22.03 8.74
CA LYS A 271 15.65 -21.29 9.87
C LYS A 271 16.73 -20.96 10.91
N VAL A 272 16.97 -19.67 11.17
CA VAL A 272 17.93 -19.19 12.18
C VAL A 272 17.58 -19.68 13.60
N LYS A 273 16.30 -19.84 13.92
CA LYS A 273 15.83 -20.34 15.22
C LYS A 273 16.26 -21.77 15.54
N ASN A 274 16.69 -22.53 14.54
CA ASN A 274 17.15 -23.92 14.71
C ASN A 274 18.64 -24.01 15.02
N LEU A 275 19.37 -22.88 14.92
CA LEU A 275 20.78 -22.80 15.23
C LEU A 275 20.98 -22.84 16.74
N LYS A 276 21.93 -23.66 17.19
CA LYS A 276 22.22 -23.90 18.63
C LYS A 276 23.32 -22.98 19.19
N GLY A 277 23.97 -22.18 18.34
CA GLY A 277 25.05 -21.26 18.72
C GLY A 277 26.33 -21.99 19.16
N LYS A 278 26.54 -23.22 18.71
CA LYS A 278 27.72 -24.03 19.08
C LYS A 278 28.99 -23.66 18.30
N GLN A 279 28.82 -23.10 17.12
CA GLN A 279 29.91 -22.73 16.23
C GLN A 279 29.90 -21.22 15.94
N LEU A 280 31.05 -20.65 15.60
CA LEU A 280 31.21 -19.21 15.35
C LEU A 280 30.30 -18.70 14.24
N TRP A 281 30.07 -19.47 13.19
CA TRP A 281 29.20 -19.10 12.11
C TRP A 281 27.70 -19.08 12.54
N GLU A 282 27.30 -20.02 13.40
CA GLU A 282 25.93 -19.99 13.97
C GLU A 282 25.71 -18.73 14.82
N LEU A 283 26.68 -18.41 15.69
CA LEU A 283 26.65 -17.19 16.51
C LEU A 283 26.58 -15.93 15.63
N ALA A 284 27.38 -15.88 14.56
CA ALA A 284 27.33 -14.77 13.61
C ALA A 284 25.96 -14.63 12.93
N MET A 285 25.32 -15.74 12.54
CA MET A 285 23.98 -15.72 11.92
C MET A 285 22.89 -15.34 12.92
N ILE A 286 22.98 -15.84 14.16
CA ILE A 286 22.04 -15.50 15.23
C ILE A 286 22.14 -14.01 15.59
N ALA A 287 23.38 -13.51 15.82
CA ALA A 287 23.61 -12.11 16.15
C ALA A 287 23.14 -11.14 15.06
N LYS A 288 23.38 -11.49 13.81
CA LYS A 288 22.93 -10.69 12.65
C LYS A 288 21.47 -10.93 12.28
N LYS A 289 20.79 -11.88 12.92
CA LYS A 289 19.41 -12.32 12.58
C LYS A 289 19.23 -12.59 11.08
N ARG A 290 20.22 -13.20 10.45
CA ARG A 290 20.25 -13.42 8.99
C ARG A 290 20.34 -14.92 8.68
N LYS A 291 19.68 -15.32 7.60
CA LYS A 291 19.71 -16.70 7.08
C LYS A 291 20.91 -16.98 6.15
N THR A 292 21.70 -15.95 5.84
CA THR A 292 22.81 -16.03 4.90
C THR A 292 24.07 -15.39 5.46
N LEU A 293 25.25 -15.99 5.20
CA LEU A 293 26.57 -15.42 5.41
C LEU A 293 27.34 -15.42 4.09
N ALA A 294 28.02 -14.30 3.79
CA ALA A 294 28.98 -14.21 2.71
C ALA A 294 30.37 -14.58 3.24
N VAL A 295 30.90 -15.73 2.87
CA VAL A 295 32.14 -16.29 3.42
C VAL A 295 33.11 -16.67 2.33
N CYS A 296 34.42 -16.63 2.62
CA CYS A 296 35.42 -17.17 1.69
C CYS A 296 35.32 -18.67 1.61
N LYS A 297 35.88 -19.25 0.56
CA LYS A 297 35.88 -20.70 0.29
C LYS A 297 36.39 -21.54 1.47
N ASP A 298 37.48 -21.09 2.12
CA ASP A 298 38.05 -21.77 3.29
C ASP A 298 37.07 -21.81 4.47
N CYS A 299 36.40 -20.68 4.76
CA CYS A 299 35.41 -20.60 5.83
C CYS A 299 34.17 -21.43 5.50
N HIS A 300 33.73 -21.43 4.23
CA HIS A 300 32.58 -22.21 3.79
C HIS A 300 32.85 -23.70 3.93
N HIS A 301 34.04 -24.16 3.54
CA HIS A 301 34.46 -25.55 3.72
C HIS A 301 34.47 -25.97 5.21
N LYS A 302 35.02 -25.11 6.11
CA LYS A 302 35.02 -25.37 7.57
C LYS A 302 33.63 -25.40 8.18
N ILE A 303 32.63 -24.72 7.61
CA ILE A 303 31.24 -24.80 8.08
C ILE A 303 30.65 -26.20 7.82
N HIS A 304 30.98 -26.77 6.68
CA HIS A 304 30.45 -28.07 6.27
C HIS A 304 31.29 -29.29 6.77
N HIS A 305 32.57 -29.05 7.11
CA HIS A 305 33.51 -30.04 7.62
C HIS A 305 34.20 -29.52 8.89
N PRO A 306 33.45 -29.47 10.02
CA PRO A 306 33.95 -28.95 11.30
C PRO A 306 35.02 -29.79 11.95
#